data_3aea04570f61029d47537f90fe8561ae
#
_entry.id   3aea04570f61029d47537f90fe8561ae
#
_cell.length_a   1.000
_cell.length_b   1.000
_cell.length_c   1.000
_cell.angle_alpha   90.00
_cell.angle_beta   90.00
_cell.angle_gamma   90.00
#
_symmetry.space_group_name_H-M   'P 1'
#
loop_
_entity.id
_entity.type
_entity.pdbx_description
1 polymer ?
#
loop_
_entity_poly.entity_id
_entity_poly.type
_entity_poly.pdbx_seq_one_letter_code
_entity_poly.pdbx_strand_id
1 'polypeptide(L)'
;MTLKIATRSSKLALAQVDEFVSEYNISDYKIIKIKTEGDVKSSKGETLFDKAHFVTDIQKSILRGDADIAVHSAKDTPAKKTNGIERNFIISRTSKDVLVFKDNNNFNSSMKLGTSSLRRKLQAFHFLKSTNVFDINGNVDTRLEKLYRGDYDCIILAKAGLERLRLLKELNYEEMDWITASGQGTLAVEMTESFHENEKLLEIHSNIKNKLATNGIEYERNILERVDAGCNSAIAIESISENSKQIIRGEIYGIKKFITFSGASDEEAIEDIERQNGRRFLNEHN
;
A
#
# COMPACT_ATOMS: atom_id res chain seq x y z
N MET A 1 12.40 -4.90 -28.72
CA MET A 1 11.04 -5.35 -28.27
C MET A 1 10.49 -4.28 -27.34
N THR A 2 9.34 -3.71 -27.63
CA THR A 2 8.67 -2.71 -26.79
C THR A 2 8.15 -3.37 -25.51
N LEU A 3 8.57 -2.89 -24.34
CA LEU A 3 8.16 -3.44 -23.04
C LEU A 3 6.68 -3.11 -22.76
N LYS A 4 5.86 -4.12 -22.51
CA LYS A 4 4.44 -3.95 -22.15
C LYS A 4 4.31 -3.93 -20.62
N ILE A 5 3.83 -2.81 -20.08
CA ILE A 5 3.68 -2.59 -18.63
C ILE A 5 2.20 -2.57 -18.27
N ALA A 6 1.74 -3.57 -17.52
CA ALA A 6 0.39 -3.60 -16.99
C ALA A 6 0.26 -2.75 -15.73
N THR A 7 -0.78 -1.94 -15.67
CA THR A 7 -1.14 -1.15 -14.49
C THR A 7 -2.61 -0.74 -14.52
N ARG A 8 -3.14 -0.20 -13.43
CA ARG A 8 -4.48 0.39 -13.37
C ARG A 8 -4.56 1.69 -14.19
N SER A 9 -5.77 2.11 -14.52
CA SER A 9 -6.01 3.34 -15.30
C SER A 9 -6.00 4.63 -14.47
N SER A 10 -5.88 4.58 -13.13
CA SER A 10 -5.90 5.75 -12.26
C SER A 10 -4.67 6.64 -12.48
N LYS A 11 -4.82 7.97 -12.25
CA LYS A 11 -3.70 8.93 -12.35
C LYS A 11 -2.51 8.51 -11.51
N LEU A 12 -2.76 8.02 -10.27
CA LEU A 12 -1.69 7.55 -9.39
C LEU A 12 -0.97 6.32 -9.96
N ALA A 13 -1.71 5.35 -10.52
CA ALA A 13 -1.09 4.16 -11.11
C ALA A 13 -0.23 4.51 -12.33
N LEU A 14 -0.67 5.45 -13.15
CA LEU A 14 0.14 5.95 -14.28
C LEU A 14 1.39 6.69 -13.80
N ALA A 15 1.28 7.55 -12.79
CA ALA A 15 2.43 8.24 -12.20
C ALA A 15 3.45 7.26 -11.56
N GLN A 16 3.00 6.10 -11.07
CA GLN A 16 3.87 5.04 -10.57
C GLN A 16 4.66 4.36 -11.70
N VAL A 17 4.04 4.16 -12.87
CA VAL A 17 4.74 3.66 -14.07
C VAL A 17 5.75 4.70 -14.56
N ASP A 18 5.37 5.97 -14.63
CA ASP A 18 6.26 7.06 -15.06
C ASP A 18 7.50 7.15 -14.14
N GLU A 19 7.32 6.99 -12.83
CA GLU A 19 8.42 6.95 -11.86
C GLU A 19 9.33 5.74 -12.12
N PHE A 20 8.75 4.55 -12.34
CA PHE A 20 9.50 3.33 -12.62
C PHE A 20 10.33 3.45 -13.91
N VAL A 21 9.72 3.84 -15.02
CA VAL A 21 10.43 3.92 -16.31
C VAL A 21 11.51 4.99 -16.30
N SER A 22 11.28 6.11 -15.58
CA SER A 22 12.28 7.15 -15.38
C SER A 22 13.47 6.67 -14.56
N GLU A 23 13.22 6.00 -13.42
CA GLU A 23 14.25 5.49 -12.51
C GLU A 23 15.17 4.43 -13.17
N TYR A 24 14.58 3.60 -14.04
CA TYR A 24 15.29 2.51 -14.71
C TYR A 24 15.67 2.83 -16.17
N ASN A 25 15.51 4.10 -16.61
CA ASN A 25 15.84 4.57 -17.96
C ASN A 25 15.20 3.74 -19.08
N ILE A 26 13.94 3.33 -18.91
CA ILE A 26 13.19 2.54 -19.89
C ILE A 26 12.52 3.50 -20.87
N SER A 27 13.01 3.57 -22.11
CA SER A 27 12.49 4.50 -23.15
C SER A 27 11.49 3.84 -24.10
N ASP A 28 11.63 2.53 -24.40
CA ASP A 28 10.73 1.80 -25.31
C ASP A 28 9.76 0.93 -24.53
N TYR A 29 8.58 1.50 -24.22
CA TYR A 29 7.52 0.81 -23.48
C TYR A 29 6.11 1.20 -23.95
N LYS A 30 5.15 0.33 -23.61
CA LYS A 30 3.71 0.56 -23.83
C LYS A 30 2.94 0.23 -22.56
N ILE A 31 2.07 1.12 -22.12
CA ILE A 31 1.20 0.91 -20.96
C ILE A 31 -0.03 0.12 -21.37
N ILE A 32 -0.28 -1.00 -20.68
CA ILE A 32 -1.49 -1.82 -20.78
C ILE A 32 -2.37 -1.51 -19.58
N LYS A 33 -3.42 -0.69 -19.81
CA LYS A 33 -4.35 -0.27 -18.74
C LYS A 33 -5.34 -1.38 -18.46
N ILE A 34 -5.30 -1.92 -17.25
CA ILE A 34 -6.21 -2.96 -16.77
C ILE A 34 -7.32 -2.32 -15.93
N LYS A 35 -8.57 -2.57 -16.27
CA LYS A 35 -9.72 -2.25 -15.43
C LYS A 35 -9.95 -3.43 -14.49
N THR A 36 -9.62 -3.26 -13.22
CA THR A 36 -9.68 -4.33 -12.24
C THR A 36 -11.08 -4.49 -11.64
N GLU A 37 -11.37 -5.68 -11.09
CA GLU A 37 -12.59 -5.92 -10.31
C GLU A 37 -12.71 -4.93 -9.14
N GLY A 38 -11.58 -4.61 -8.48
CA GLY A 38 -11.52 -3.61 -7.42
C GLY A 38 -11.94 -2.21 -7.89
N ASP A 39 -11.58 -1.80 -9.12
CA ASP A 39 -12.04 -0.52 -9.69
C ASP A 39 -13.56 -0.52 -9.90
N VAL A 40 -14.14 -1.64 -10.37
CA VAL A 40 -15.59 -1.79 -10.56
C VAL A 40 -16.33 -1.73 -9.22
N LYS A 41 -15.89 -2.49 -8.21
CA LYS A 41 -16.48 -2.49 -6.87
C LYS A 41 -16.41 -1.10 -6.22
N SER A 42 -15.22 -0.48 -6.27
CA SER A 42 -15.03 0.88 -5.74
C SER A 42 -15.93 1.92 -6.41
N SER A 43 -16.15 1.82 -7.73
CA SER A 43 -17.04 2.73 -8.48
C SER A 43 -18.52 2.56 -8.11
N LYS A 44 -18.92 1.37 -7.66
CA LYS A 44 -20.26 1.07 -7.14
C LYS A 44 -20.45 1.46 -5.68
N GLY A 45 -19.42 1.99 -5.02
CA GLY A 45 -19.47 2.39 -3.62
C GLY A 45 -19.27 1.24 -2.62
N GLU A 46 -18.90 0.05 -3.09
CA GLU A 46 -18.58 -1.07 -2.20
C GLU A 46 -17.32 -0.76 -1.39
N THR A 47 -17.37 -0.98 -0.07
CA THR A 47 -16.26 -0.70 0.85
C THR A 47 -15.60 -1.96 1.40
N LEU A 48 -16.38 -3.05 1.49
CA LEU A 48 -15.98 -4.33 2.06
C LEU A 48 -15.58 -5.32 0.95
N PHE A 49 -14.42 -5.12 0.34
CA PHE A 49 -13.83 -6.11 -0.57
C PHE A 49 -12.31 -6.15 -0.39
N ASP A 50 -11.71 -7.29 -0.69
CA ASP A 50 -10.26 -7.44 -0.61
C ASP A 50 -9.58 -6.55 -1.66
N LYS A 51 -8.65 -5.71 -1.22
CA LYS A 51 -7.85 -4.87 -2.12
C LYS A 51 -6.98 -5.68 -3.08
N ALA A 52 -6.72 -6.96 -2.78
CA ALA A 52 -6.09 -7.87 -3.74
C ALA A 52 -6.81 -7.91 -5.09
N HIS A 53 -8.12 -7.63 -5.15
CA HIS A 53 -8.86 -7.48 -6.41
C HIS A 53 -8.33 -6.36 -7.32
N PHE A 54 -7.56 -5.39 -6.78
CA PHE A 54 -6.87 -4.39 -7.61
C PHE A 54 -5.63 -4.96 -8.32
N VAL A 55 -5.07 -6.05 -7.84
CA VAL A 55 -3.81 -6.63 -8.32
C VAL A 55 -4.03 -7.93 -9.09
N THR A 56 -5.00 -8.75 -8.69
CA THR A 56 -5.25 -10.08 -9.27
C THR A 56 -5.44 -10.04 -10.81
N ASP A 57 -6.20 -9.08 -11.34
CA ASP A 57 -6.41 -8.99 -12.78
C ASP A 57 -5.16 -8.52 -13.54
N ILE A 58 -4.33 -7.71 -12.88
CA ILE A 58 -3.03 -7.29 -13.42
C ILE A 58 -2.08 -8.48 -13.46
N GLN A 59 -2.01 -9.28 -12.39
CA GLN A 59 -1.21 -10.51 -12.34
C GLN A 59 -1.64 -11.53 -13.39
N LYS A 60 -2.95 -11.72 -13.59
CA LYS A 60 -3.48 -12.57 -14.67
C LYS A 60 -3.03 -12.09 -16.06
N SER A 61 -2.90 -10.78 -16.27
CA SER A 61 -2.44 -10.21 -17.54
C SER A 61 -0.99 -10.60 -17.87
N ILE A 62 -0.08 -10.56 -16.86
CA ILE A 62 1.29 -10.99 -17.07
C ILE A 62 1.40 -12.52 -17.20
N LEU A 63 0.65 -13.31 -16.44
CA LEU A 63 0.66 -14.76 -16.54
C LEU A 63 0.14 -15.26 -17.90
N ARG A 64 -0.75 -14.51 -18.57
CA ARG A 64 -1.22 -14.83 -19.93
C ARG A 64 -0.32 -14.30 -21.04
N GLY A 65 0.72 -13.51 -20.73
CA GLY A 65 1.59 -12.86 -21.70
C GLY A 65 0.97 -11.63 -22.40
N ASP A 66 -0.16 -11.11 -21.88
CA ASP A 66 -0.77 -9.87 -22.39
C ASP A 66 0.15 -8.66 -22.11
N ALA A 67 0.89 -8.73 -21.01
CA ALA A 67 1.93 -7.77 -20.62
C ALA A 67 3.19 -8.51 -20.12
N ASP A 68 4.33 -7.81 -20.15
CA ASP A 68 5.62 -8.38 -19.77
C ASP A 68 5.89 -8.20 -18.26
N ILE A 69 5.50 -7.05 -17.73
CA ILE A 69 5.62 -6.71 -16.30
C ILE A 69 4.37 -5.99 -15.79
N ALA A 70 4.22 -5.95 -14.47
CA ALA A 70 3.22 -5.14 -13.80
C ALA A 70 3.88 -4.15 -12.84
N VAL A 71 3.34 -2.93 -12.73
CA VAL A 71 3.77 -1.90 -11.78
C VAL A 71 2.57 -1.41 -10.98
N HIS A 72 2.68 -1.48 -9.64
CA HIS A 72 1.62 -1.02 -8.72
C HIS A 72 2.15 -0.77 -7.30
N SER A 73 1.27 -0.36 -6.38
CA SER A 73 1.65 -0.12 -4.99
C SER A 73 1.94 -1.43 -4.25
N ALA A 74 3.06 -1.52 -3.55
CA ALA A 74 3.42 -2.69 -2.76
C ALA A 74 2.35 -3.05 -1.71
N LYS A 75 1.77 -2.06 -1.03
CA LYS A 75 0.74 -2.28 0.00
C LYS A 75 -0.55 -2.94 -0.51
N ASP A 76 -0.82 -2.89 -1.81
CA ASP A 76 -2.02 -3.46 -2.43
C ASP A 76 -1.77 -4.89 -2.94
N THR A 77 -0.51 -5.39 -2.91
CA THR A 77 -0.19 -6.78 -3.27
C THR A 77 -0.65 -7.75 -2.18
N PRO A 78 -1.07 -8.97 -2.52
CA PRO A 78 -1.33 -10.02 -1.54
C PRO A 78 -0.08 -10.26 -0.66
N ALA A 79 -0.27 -10.56 0.63
CA ALA A 79 0.83 -10.96 1.52
C ALA A 79 1.51 -12.22 0.97
N LYS A 80 0.71 -13.23 0.68
CA LYS A 80 1.18 -14.48 0.04
C LYS A 80 1.64 -14.22 -1.38
N LYS A 81 2.81 -14.74 -1.73
CA LYS A 81 3.35 -14.68 -3.09
C LYS A 81 2.44 -15.46 -4.05
N THR A 82 2.14 -14.87 -5.20
CA THR A 82 1.37 -15.53 -6.25
C THR A 82 2.28 -16.48 -7.02
N ASN A 83 1.86 -17.74 -7.19
CA ASN A 83 2.64 -18.74 -7.93
C ASN A 83 2.90 -18.29 -9.38
N GLY A 84 4.11 -18.51 -9.87
CA GLY A 84 4.54 -18.13 -11.21
C GLY A 84 4.88 -16.65 -11.37
N ILE A 85 4.86 -15.88 -10.27
CA ILE A 85 5.19 -14.44 -10.28
C ILE A 85 6.40 -14.14 -9.40
N GLU A 86 7.42 -13.56 -9.99
CA GLU A 86 8.51 -12.90 -9.30
C GLU A 86 8.10 -11.47 -8.96
N ARG A 87 8.20 -11.09 -7.68
CA ARG A 87 7.85 -9.77 -7.16
C ARG A 87 9.09 -9.08 -6.59
N ASN A 88 9.29 -7.83 -6.97
CA ASN A 88 10.36 -7.00 -6.45
C ASN A 88 9.78 -5.70 -5.90
N PHE A 89 10.20 -5.30 -4.70
CA PHE A 89 9.81 -4.04 -4.07
C PHE A 89 10.87 -2.99 -4.35
N ILE A 90 10.47 -1.88 -4.96
CA ILE A 90 11.37 -0.85 -5.46
C ILE A 90 10.87 0.55 -5.12
N ILE A 91 11.75 1.55 -5.26
CA ILE A 91 11.43 2.98 -5.17
C ILE A 91 10.53 3.27 -3.96
N SER A 92 11.15 3.26 -2.79
CA SER A 92 10.46 3.64 -1.56
C SER A 92 10.44 5.16 -1.39
N ARG A 93 9.24 5.71 -1.16
CA ARG A 93 9.00 7.06 -0.65
C ARG A 93 8.58 6.98 0.81
N THR A 94 8.32 8.14 1.42
CA THR A 94 7.79 8.16 2.78
C THR A 94 6.58 7.24 2.96
N SER A 95 6.55 6.48 4.03
CA SER A 95 5.40 5.65 4.40
C SER A 95 4.29 6.43 5.11
N LYS A 96 4.54 7.70 5.52
CA LYS A 96 3.61 8.50 6.34
C LYS A 96 2.20 8.58 5.75
N ASP A 97 1.23 8.53 6.63
CA ASP A 97 -0.13 8.99 6.35
C ASP A 97 -0.22 10.49 6.61
N VAL A 98 -1.11 11.15 5.91
CA VAL A 98 -1.46 12.56 6.14
C VAL A 98 -2.95 12.73 6.32
N LEU A 99 -3.33 13.58 7.25
CA LEU A 99 -4.67 14.08 7.42
C LEU A 99 -4.80 15.36 6.57
N VAL A 100 -5.61 15.30 5.53
CA VAL A 100 -5.85 16.42 4.61
C VAL A 100 -7.15 17.10 5.00
N PHE A 101 -7.13 18.42 5.14
CA PHE A 101 -8.27 19.23 5.56
C PHE A 101 -8.95 19.92 4.36
N LYS A 102 -10.25 20.11 4.48
CA LYS A 102 -11.02 20.92 3.52
C LYS A 102 -10.59 22.39 3.56
N ASP A 103 -10.42 22.92 4.77
CA ASP A 103 -10.08 24.31 5.05
C ASP A 103 -8.78 24.38 5.88
N ASN A 104 -8.28 25.60 6.14
CA ASN A 104 -7.11 25.84 6.98
C ASN A 104 -7.42 25.66 8.48
N ASN A 105 -7.88 24.46 8.84
CA ASN A 105 -8.22 24.09 10.21
C ASN A 105 -7.20 23.11 10.78
N ASN A 106 -7.11 23.09 12.10
CA ASN A 106 -6.45 22.02 12.83
C ASN A 106 -7.47 20.93 13.15
N PHE A 107 -7.00 19.70 13.32
CA PHE A 107 -7.87 18.59 13.66
C PHE A 107 -8.58 18.81 15.01
N ASN A 108 -9.85 18.44 15.06
CA ASN A 108 -10.58 18.20 16.30
C ASN A 108 -11.43 16.92 16.17
N SER A 109 -11.71 16.25 17.27
CA SER A 109 -12.34 14.93 17.31
C SER A 109 -13.81 14.90 16.83
N SER A 110 -14.46 16.06 16.68
CA SER A 110 -15.83 16.18 16.15
C SER A 110 -15.90 16.24 14.64
N MET A 111 -14.76 16.47 13.96
CA MET A 111 -14.68 16.54 12.50
C MET A 111 -15.13 15.23 11.86
N LYS A 112 -15.84 15.35 10.74
CA LYS A 112 -16.24 14.24 9.89
C LYS A 112 -15.03 13.76 9.09
N LEU A 113 -14.42 12.65 9.54
CA LEU A 113 -13.19 12.09 8.98
C LEU A 113 -13.50 11.00 7.96
N GLY A 114 -12.91 11.08 6.76
CA GLY A 114 -13.07 10.10 5.69
C GLY A 114 -11.91 9.11 5.58
N THR A 115 -12.16 7.81 5.79
CA THR A 115 -11.24 6.72 5.43
C THR A 115 -11.98 5.38 5.34
N SER A 116 -11.67 4.56 4.32
CA SER A 116 -12.17 3.18 4.19
C SER A 116 -11.14 2.14 4.63
N SER A 117 -10.00 2.56 5.19
CA SER A 117 -9.02 1.64 5.74
C SER A 117 -9.34 1.33 7.19
N LEU A 118 -9.59 0.06 7.51
CA LEU A 118 -9.86 -0.39 8.87
C LEU A 118 -8.74 0.02 9.83
N ARG A 119 -7.48 -0.20 9.44
CA ARG A 119 -6.31 0.26 10.20
C ARG A 119 -6.41 1.75 10.55
N ARG A 120 -6.64 2.61 9.54
CA ARG A 120 -6.73 4.07 9.76
C ARG A 120 -7.93 4.48 10.61
N LYS A 121 -9.07 3.78 10.48
CA LYS A 121 -10.23 4.01 11.35
C LYS A 121 -9.88 3.78 12.81
N LEU A 122 -9.22 2.66 13.09
CA LEU A 122 -8.85 2.29 14.45
C LEU A 122 -7.72 3.18 15.00
N GLN A 123 -6.74 3.54 14.17
CA GLN A 123 -5.72 4.52 14.57
C GLN A 123 -6.33 5.89 14.88
N ALA A 124 -7.26 6.38 14.05
CA ALA A 124 -7.98 7.62 14.34
C ALA A 124 -8.78 7.53 15.65
N PHE A 125 -9.42 6.39 15.92
CA PHE A 125 -10.11 6.16 17.20
C PHE A 125 -9.13 6.18 18.39
N HIS A 126 -8.02 5.43 18.29
CA HIS A 126 -7.09 5.27 19.43
C HIS A 126 -6.23 6.51 19.66
N PHE A 127 -5.72 7.17 18.61
CA PHE A 127 -4.75 8.26 18.73
C PHE A 127 -5.38 9.64 18.61
N LEU A 128 -6.36 9.83 17.73
CA LEU A 128 -7.04 11.11 17.52
C LEU A 128 -8.33 11.26 18.33
N LYS A 129 -8.77 10.19 19.04
CA LYS A 129 -10.05 10.15 19.76
C LYS A 129 -11.24 10.47 18.85
N SER A 130 -11.10 10.20 17.55
CA SER A 130 -12.15 10.44 16.57
C SER A 130 -13.14 9.28 16.57
N THR A 131 -14.42 9.58 16.80
CA THR A 131 -15.53 8.64 16.69
C THR A 131 -16.41 8.91 15.46
N ASN A 132 -16.15 10.01 14.75
CA ASN A 132 -16.93 10.48 13.61
C ASN A 132 -16.25 10.10 12.29
N VAL A 133 -16.00 8.79 12.08
CA VAL A 133 -15.22 8.26 10.95
C VAL A 133 -16.14 7.57 9.95
N PHE A 134 -16.07 7.95 8.68
CA PHE A 134 -16.90 7.45 7.59
C PHE A 134 -16.07 6.88 6.45
N ASP A 135 -16.68 5.96 5.70
CA ASP A 135 -16.07 5.41 4.50
C ASP A 135 -15.98 6.43 3.37
N ILE A 136 -14.83 6.46 2.71
CA ILE A 136 -14.59 7.25 1.51
C ILE A 136 -13.97 6.39 0.42
N ASN A 137 -14.64 6.24 -0.71
CA ASN A 137 -14.22 5.45 -1.87
C ASN A 137 -13.78 6.34 -3.03
N GLY A 138 -13.06 5.73 -3.95
CA GLY A 138 -12.53 6.36 -5.15
C GLY A 138 -11.00 6.50 -5.14
N ASN A 139 -10.46 6.93 -6.25
CA ASN A 139 -9.06 7.31 -6.40
C ASN A 139 -8.76 8.58 -5.61
N VAL A 140 -7.50 8.99 -5.53
CA VAL A 140 -7.06 10.16 -4.76
C VAL A 140 -7.79 11.43 -5.19
N ASP A 141 -7.90 11.66 -6.50
CA ASP A 141 -8.64 12.79 -7.08
C ASP A 141 -10.10 12.82 -6.66
N THR A 142 -10.82 11.71 -6.81
CA THR A 142 -12.23 11.59 -6.38
C THR A 142 -12.40 11.84 -4.88
N ARG A 143 -11.46 11.40 -4.04
CA ARG A 143 -11.51 11.63 -2.59
C ARG A 143 -11.28 13.10 -2.25
N LEU A 144 -10.35 13.76 -2.93
CA LEU A 144 -10.14 15.21 -2.79
C LEU A 144 -11.35 16.02 -3.26
N GLU A 145 -11.98 15.63 -4.38
CA GLU A 145 -13.24 16.24 -4.84
C GLU A 145 -14.34 16.13 -3.77
N LYS A 146 -14.52 14.96 -3.15
CA LYS A 146 -15.48 14.76 -2.06
C LYS A 146 -15.14 15.62 -0.83
N LEU A 147 -13.87 15.75 -0.47
CA LEU A 147 -13.41 16.62 0.60
C LEU A 147 -13.79 18.08 0.33
N TYR A 148 -13.41 18.60 -0.85
CA TYR A 148 -13.66 20.02 -1.19
C TYR A 148 -15.14 20.32 -1.41
N ARG A 149 -15.94 19.34 -1.83
CA ARG A 149 -17.41 19.47 -1.89
C ARG A 149 -18.03 19.59 -0.51
N GLY A 150 -17.32 19.20 0.56
CA GLY A 150 -17.78 19.27 1.94
C GLY A 150 -18.49 18.00 2.43
N ASP A 151 -18.29 16.86 1.74
CA ASP A 151 -18.78 15.57 2.21
C ASP A 151 -18.05 15.13 3.50
N TYR A 152 -16.83 15.65 3.71
CA TYR A 152 -15.93 15.42 4.85
C TYR A 152 -15.24 16.72 5.25
N ASP A 153 -14.87 16.84 6.53
CA ASP A 153 -14.03 17.94 7.02
C ASP A 153 -12.54 17.65 6.81
N CYS A 154 -12.17 16.37 6.91
CA CYS A 154 -10.82 15.89 6.67
C CYS A 154 -10.83 14.44 6.17
N ILE A 155 -9.74 14.02 5.49
CA ILE A 155 -9.54 12.66 4.98
C ILE A 155 -8.13 12.17 5.22
N ILE A 156 -7.92 10.84 5.40
CA ILE A 156 -6.59 10.27 5.55
C ILE A 156 -6.11 9.68 4.23
N LEU A 157 -4.96 10.17 3.75
CA LEU A 157 -4.31 9.71 2.54
C LEU A 157 -2.86 9.29 2.81
N ALA A 158 -2.26 8.47 1.93
CA ALA A 158 -0.83 8.19 1.96
C ALA A 158 -0.05 9.34 1.33
N LYS A 159 0.91 9.93 2.05
CA LYS A 159 1.73 11.06 1.58
C LYS A 159 2.41 10.75 0.25
N ALA A 160 3.01 9.57 0.11
CA ALA A 160 3.68 9.15 -1.13
C ALA A 160 2.77 9.20 -2.37
N GLY A 161 1.46 8.94 -2.22
CA GLY A 161 0.50 9.07 -3.32
C GLY A 161 0.31 10.52 -3.76
N LEU A 162 0.26 11.44 -2.80
CA LEU A 162 0.15 12.89 -3.07
C LEU A 162 1.43 13.45 -3.66
N GLU A 163 2.60 12.98 -3.22
CA GLU A 163 3.91 13.34 -3.78
C GLU A 163 4.00 12.92 -5.25
N ARG A 164 3.63 11.68 -5.58
CA ARG A 164 3.63 11.18 -6.96
C ARG A 164 2.69 11.96 -7.87
N LEU A 165 1.58 12.42 -7.34
CA LEU A 165 0.63 13.27 -8.05
C LEU A 165 1.00 14.76 -8.02
N ARG A 166 2.07 15.15 -7.30
CA ARG A 166 2.55 16.54 -7.12
C ARG A 166 1.51 17.46 -6.48
N LEU A 167 0.65 16.91 -5.61
CA LEU A 167 -0.46 17.66 -5.00
C LEU A 167 -0.13 18.27 -3.64
N LEU A 168 0.96 17.86 -2.95
CA LEU A 168 1.24 18.26 -1.56
C LEU A 168 1.29 19.79 -1.35
N LYS A 169 1.80 20.56 -2.33
CA LYS A 169 1.94 22.01 -2.20
C LYS A 169 0.61 22.76 -2.19
N GLU A 170 -0.44 22.12 -2.69
CA GLU A 170 -1.77 22.69 -2.84
C GLU A 170 -2.73 22.30 -1.71
N LEU A 171 -2.26 21.42 -0.79
CA LEU A 171 -3.08 20.86 0.24
C LEU A 171 -2.72 21.41 1.62
N ASN A 172 -3.75 21.66 2.43
CA ASN A 172 -3.57 21.83 3.87
C ASN A 172 -3.61 20.44 4.51
N TYR A 173 -2.49 20.01 5.12
CA TYR A 173 -2.38 18.68 5.71
C TYR A 173 -1.50 18.65 6.95
N GLU A 174 -1.72 17.64 7.77
CA GLU A 174 -0.90 17.28 8.94
C GLU A 174 -0.37 15.85 8.77
N GLU A 175 0.93 15.63 9.04
CA GLU A 175 1.53 14.30 9.02
C GLU A 175 1.16 13.52 10.28
N MET A 176 0.75 12.27 10.10
CA MET A 176 0.44 11.39 11.22
C MET A 176 1.69 10.65 11.68
N ASP A 177 1.91 10.70 13.00
CA ASP A 177 3.02 9.99 13.63
C ASP A 177 2.57 8.63 14.17
N TRP A 178 2.23 7.74 13.26
CA TRP A 178 1.89 6.35 13.54
C TRP A 178 2.49 5.39 12.50
N ILE A 179 2.55 4.11 12.85
CA ILE A 179 3.00 3.05 11.94
C ILE A 179 1.95 2.86 10.84
N THR A 180 2.38 2.57 9.61
CA THR A 180 1.47 2.47 8.47
C THR A 180 1.30 1.04 7.95
N ALA A 181 0.64 0.88 6.81
CA ALA A 181 0.49 -0.43 6.18
C ALA A 181 1.82 -0.90 5.61
N SER A 182 2.09 -2.20 5.66
CA SER A 182 3.25 -2.82 5.02
C SER A 182 3.40 -2.37 3.57
N GLY A 183 4.62 -1.99 3.20
CA GLY A 183 4.97 -1.53 1.86
C GLY A 183 4.32 -0.21 1.45
N GLN A 184 3.73 0.58 2.37
CA GLN A 184 3.20 1.89 2.03
C GLN A 184 4.33 2.82 1.56
N GLY A 185 4.14 3.50 0.45
CA GLY A 185 5.14 4.36 -0.20
C GLY A 185 6.00 3.65 -1.24
N THR A 186 6.07 2.34 -1.21
CA THR A 186 6.90 1.51 -2.10
C THR A 186 6.11 1.02 -3.31
N LEU A 187 6.80 0.85 -4.44
CA LEU A 187 6.27 0.20 -5.64
C LEU A 187 6.59 -1.29 -5.64
N ALA A 188 5.69 -2.08 -6.21
CA ALA A 188 5.94 -3.47 -6.59
C ALA A 188 6.06 -3.56 -8.11
N VAL A 189 7.11 -4.24 -8.57
CA VAL A 189 7.26 -4.68 -9.97
C VAL A 189 7.15 -6.19 -9.97
N GLU A 190 6.21 -6.69 -10.74
CA GLU A 190 5.95 -8.12 -10.88
C GLU A 190 6.18 -8.55 -12.33
N MET A 191 6.74 -9.76 -12.51
CA MET A 191 6.95 -10.41 -13.80
C MET A 191 6.76 -11.92 -13.63
N THR A 192 6.63 -12.67 -14.72
CA THR A 192 6.58 -14.13 -14.63
C THR A 192 7.92 -14.69 -14.15
N GLU A 193 7.93 -15.81 -13.45
CA GLU A 193 9.16 -16.49 -13.03
C GLU A 193 10.03 -16.93 -14.23
N SER A 194 9.46 -17.04 -15.44
CA SER A 194 10.20 -17.30 -16.68
C SER A 194 10.87 -16.06 -17.30
N PHE A 195 10.93 -14.93 -16.58
CA PHE A 195 11.56 -13.70 -17.08
C PHE A 195 13.01 -13.90 -17.60
N HIS A 196 13.73 -14.89 -17.07
CA HIS A 196 15.08 -15.23 -17.46
C HIS A 196 15.21 -15.78 -18.89
N GLU A 197 14.11 -16.20 -19.50
CA GLU A 197 14.04 -16.63 -20.92
C GLU A 197 14.02 -15.43 -21.89
N ASN A 198 13.85 -14.21 -21.38
CA ASN A 198 13.78 -12.97 -22.15
C ASN A 198 14.92 -12.02 -21.72
N GLU A 199 15.89 -11.79 -22.61
CA GLU A 199 17.08 -10.97 -22.33
C GLU A 199 16.75 -9.58 -21.78
N LYS A 200 15.71 -8.90 -22.32
CA LYS A 200 15.29 -7.57 -21.87
C LYS A 200 14.72 -7.61 -20.46
N LEU A 201 13.90 -8.63 -20.12
CA LEU A 201 13.35 -8.79 -18.78
C LEU A 201 14.44 -9.18 -17.79
N LEU A 202 15.39 -10.01 -18.20
CA LEU A 202 16.55 -10.36 -17.39
C LEU A 202 17.41 -9.12 -17.07
N GLU A 203 17.66 -8.25 -18.06
CA GLU A 203 18.36 -6.98 -17.86
C GLU A 203 17.62 -6.07 -16.88
N ILE A 204 16.31 -5.89 -17.07
CA ILE A 204 15.47 -5.08 -16.16
C ILE A 204 15.50 -5.65 -14.75
N HIS A 205 15.33 -6.96 -14.60
CA HIS A 205 15.38 -7.63 -13.30
C HIS A 205 16.75 -7.45 -12.62
N SER A 206 17.85 -7.60 -13.36
CA SER A 206 19.21 -7.39 -12.86
C SER A 206 19.41 -5.94 -12.38
N ASN A 207 18.94 -4.96 -13.16
CA ASN A 207 18.98 -3.54 -12.79
C ASN A 207 18.13 -3.26 -11.52
N ILE A 208 16.99 -3.90 -11.39
CA ILE A 208 16.16 -3.85 -10.17
C ILE A 208 16.96 -4.41 -8.99
N LYS A 209 17.50 -5.61 -9.09
CA LYS A 209 18.27 -6.26 -8.01
C LYS A 209 19.50 -5.45 -7.59
N ASN A 210 20.21 -4.83 -8.52
CA ASN A 210 21.37 -3.99 -8.22
C ASN A 210 21.02 -2.70 -7.46
N LYS A 211 19.79 -2.20 -7.61
CA LYS A 211 19.27 -0.99 -6.91
C LYS A 211 18.47 -1.33 -5.66
N LEU A 212 18.15 -2.60 -5.43
CA LEU A 212 17.49 -3.01 -4.20
C LEU A 212 18.40 -2.73 -3.01
N ALA A 213 18.17 -1.59 -2.34
CA ALA A 213 18.49 -1.52 -0.93
C ALA A 213 17.67 -2.60 -0.23
N THR A 214 18.25 -3.28 0.77
CA THR A 214 17.51 -4.19 1.65
C THR A 214 16.35 -3.42 2.30
N ASN A 215 15.21 -3.38 1.59
CA ASN A 215 14.02 -2.83 2.19
C ASN A 215 13.42 -3.96 3.04
N GLY A 216 13.16 -3.70 4.29
CA GLY A 216 12.60 -4.67 5.21
C GLY A 216 11.18 -5.14 4.88
N ILE A 217 10.65 -4.80 3.71
CA ILE A 217 9.28 -5.12 3.28
C ILE A 217 9.07 -6.63 3.16
N GLU A 218 10.12 -7.38 2.79
CA GLU A 218 10.02 -8.86 2.76
C GLU A 218 9.70 -9.42 4.14
N TYR A 219 10.32 -8.92 5.21
CA TYR A 219 10.01 -9.32 6.59
C TYR A 219 8.57 -8.95 6.96
N GLU A 220 8.14 -7.75 6.61
CA GLU A 220 6.76 -7.32 6.84
C GLU A 220 5.75 -8.24 6.15
N ARG A 221 6.03 -8.64 4.90
CA ARG A 221 5.18 -9.54 4.12
C ARG A 221 5.13 -10.95 4.69
N ASN A 222 6.28 -11.49 5.13
CA ASN A 222 6.35 -12.78 5.78
C ASN A 222 5.50 -12.79 7.06
N ILE A 223 5.57 -11.74 7.86
CA ILE A 223 4.73 -11.62 9.06
C ILE A 223 3.26 -11.61 8.69
N LEU A 224 2.83 -10.77 7.72
CA LEU A 224 1.43 -10.72 7.30
C LEU A 224 0.93 -12.08 6.80
N GLU A 225 1.72 -12.81 6.00
CA GLU A 225 1.37 -14.14 5.51
C GLU A 225 1.20 -15.13 6.67
N ARG A 226 2.15 -15.14 7.61
CA ARG A 226 2.15 -16.10 8.74
C ARG A 226 1.05 -15.84 9.77
N VAL A 227 0.63 -14.59 9.94
CA VAL A 227 -0.51 -14.26 10.82
C VAL A 227 -1.85 -14.26 10.10
N ASP A 228 -1.86 -14.64 8.80
CA ASP A 228 -3.05 -14.65 7.91
C ASP A 228 -3.73 -13.28 7.82
N ALA A 229 -2.92 -12.22 7.71
CA ALA A 229 -3.39 -10.86 7.60
C ALA A 229 -3.42 -10.41 6.13
N GLY A 230 -4.58 -10.00 5.66
CA GLY A 230 -4.80 -9.44 4.31
C GLY A 230 -4.71 -7.91 4.27
N CYS A 231 -4.96 -7.35 3.08
CA CYS A 231 -4.94 -5.89 2.86
C CYS A 231 -6.03 -5.12 3.66
N ASN A 232 -7.03 -5.82 4.19
CA ASN A 232 -8.10 -5.24 5.01
C ASN A 232 -7.89 -5.45 6.51
N SER A 233 -6.83 -6.14 6.90
CA SER A 233 -6.56 -6.40 8.31
C SER A 233 -6.18 -5.13 9.06
N ALA A 234 -6.54 -5.11 10.34
CA ALA A 234 -6.27 -4.01 11.24
C ALA A 234 -4.84 -4.10 11.81
N ILE A 235 -3.84 -4.14 10.93
CA ILE A 235 -2.42 -4.24 11.28
C ILE A 235 -1.63 -3.09 10.66
N ALA A 236 -0.75 -2.50 11.46
CA ALA A 236 0.28 -1.56 11.04
C ALA A 236 1.65 -2.23 11.27
N ILE A 237 2.58 -2.08 10.34
CA ILE A 237 3.89 -2.70 10.45
C ILE A 237 4.91 -1.90 9.65
N GLU A 238 6.08 -1.75 10.21
CA GLU A 238 7.23 -1.18 9.52
C GLU A 238 8.50 -1.93 9.90
N SER A 239 9.42 -1.98 8.96
CA SER A 239 10.73 -2.56 9.10
C SER A 239 11.77 -1.48 8.80
N ILE A 240 12.61 -1.18 9.77
CA ILE A 240 13.65 -0.15 9.68
C ILE A 240 15.02 -0.75 9.95
N SER A 241 16.04 -0.22 9.29
CA SER A 241 17.42 -0.61 9.53
C SER A 241 18.14 0.55 10.23
N GLU A 242 18.55 0.32 11.47
CA GLU A 242 19.31 1.29 12.27
C GLU A 242 20.63 0.68 12.71
N ASN A 243 21.76 1.37 12.42
CA ASN A 243 23.10 0.90 12.80
C ASN A 243 23.38 -0.55 12.35
N SER A 244 23.00 -0.90 11.14
CA SER A 244 23.11 -2.26 10.57
C SER A 244 22.29 -3.34 11.30
N LYS A 245 21.37 -2.95 12.18
CA LYS A 245 20.40 -3.85 12.81
C LYS A 245 19.03 -3.65 12.20
N GLN A 246 18.39 -4.77 11.88
CA GLN A 246 16.99 -4.77 11.48
C GLN A 246 16.11 -4.63 12.72
N ILE A 247 15.15 -3.72 12.66
CA ILE A 247 14.12 -3.56 13.69
C ILE A 247 12.77 -3.65 12.98
N ILE A 248 11.95 -4.59 13.40
CA ILE A 248 10.58 -4.72 12.95
C ILE A 248 9.69 -4.34 14.12
N ARG A 249 8.72 -3.49 13.88
CA ARG A 249 7.72 -3.12 14.88
C ARG A 249 6.35 -2.93 14.23
N GLY A 250 5.32 -3.14 15.01
CA GLY A 250 3.96 -2.98 14.50
C GLY A 250 2.91 -2.96 15.58
N GLU A 251 1.69 -2.83 15.13
CA GLU A 251 0.49 -2.69 15.96
C GLU A 251 -0.64 -3.52 15.34
N ILE A 252 -1.35 -4.28 16.17
CA ILE A 252 -2.55 -5.02 15.78
C ILE A 252 -3.72 -4.46 16.57
N TYR A 253 -4.73 -4.00 15.86
CA TYR A 253 -5.87 -3.29 16.44
C TYR A 253 -7.09 -4.19 16.56
N GLY A 254 -7.61 -4.32 17.78
CA GLY A 254 -8.94 -4.82 18.04
C GLY A 254 -9.95 -3.68 18.17
N ILE A 255 -11.20 -4.02 18.49
CA ILE A 255 -12.30 -3.03 18.61
C ILE A 255 -12.04 -2.05 19.76
N LYS A 256 -11.58 -2.54 20.92
CA LYS A 256 -11.45 -1.71 22.14
C LYS A 256 -10.00 -1.38 22.50
N LYS A 257 -9.05 -2.18 22.08
CA LYS A 257 -7.63 -2.05 22.40
C LYS A 257 -6.75 -2.54 21.26
N PHE A 258 -5.48 -2.22 21.30
CA PHE A 258 -4.47 -2.75 20.39
C PHE A 258 -3.30 -3.30 21.16
N ILE A 259 -2.48 -4.13 20.50
CA ILE A 259 -1.19 -4.58 20.97
C ILE A 259 -0.10 -4.00 20.10
N THR A 260 1.08 -3.81 20.67
CA THR A 260 2.32 -3.52 19.94
C THR A 260 3.19 -4.77 19.92
N PHE A 261 3.93 -4.97 18.84
CA PHE A 261 4.88 -6.06 18.72
C PHE A 261 6.19 -5.57 18.10
N SER A 262 7.28 -6.29 18.38
CA SER A 262 8.60 -5.98 17.82
C SER A 262 9.48 -7.23 17.75
N GLY A 263 10.52 -7.16 16.88
CA GLY A 263 11.55 -8.19 16.74
C GLY A 263 12.72 -7.70 15.91
N ALA A 264 13.85 -8.37 16.00
CA ALA A 264 15.00 -8.17 15.11
C ALA A 264 14.91 -9.03 13.84
N SER A 265 13.97 -9.98 13.82
CA SER A 265 13.59 -10.81 12.67
C SER A 265 12.08 -10.95 12.61
N ASP A 266 11.57 -11.49 11.50
CA ASP A 266 10.15 -11.82 11.34
C ASP A 266 9.73 -12.94 12.31
N GLU A 267 10.60 -13.94 12.59
CA GLU A 267 10.35 -14.97 13.59
C GLU A 267 10.12 -14.37 14.97
N GLU A 268 11.03 -13.51 15.46
CA GLU A 268 10.90 -12.85 16.76
C GLU A 268 9.63 -11.98 16.85
N ALA A 269 9.32 -11.25 15.80
CA ALA A 269 8.10 -10.43 15.74
C ALA A 269 6.84 -11.31 15.79
N ILE A 270 6.83 -12.46 15.11
CA ILE A 270 5.72 -13.42 15.15
C ILE A 270 5.59 -14.05 16.54
N GLU A 271 6.70 -14.45 17.17
CA GLU A 271 6.67 -14.98 18.53
C GLU A 271 6.10 -13.95 19.51
N ASP A 272 6.44 -12.68 19.36
CA ASP A 272 5.87 -11.62 20.19
C ASP A 272 4.36 -11.43 19.95
N ILE A 273 3.89 -11.49 18.69
CA ILE A 273 2.46 -11.48 18.36
C ILE A 273 1.72 -12.65 19.00
N GLU A 274 2.27 -13.88 18.90
CA GLU A 274 1.64 -15.09 19.44
C GLU A 274 1.60 -15.05 20.97
N ARG A 275 2.67 -14.63 21.64
CA ARG A 275 2.73 -14.47 23.11
C ARG A 275 1.64 -13.53 23.62
N GLN A 276 1.27 -12.52 22.85
CA GLN A 276 0.22 -11.55 23.18
C GLN A 276 -1.16 -11.97 22.66
N ASN A 277 -1.29 -13.18 22.06
CA ASN A 277 -2.51 -13.66 21.42
C ASN A 277 -3.04 -12.67 20.33
N GLY A 278 -2.12 -12.13 19.55
CA GLY A 278 -2.38 -11.05 18.59
C GLY A 278 -3.35 -11.41 17.47
N ARG A 279 -3.38 -12.69 17.03
CA ARG A 279 -4.33 -13.15 16.00
C ARG A 279 -5.79 -12.95 16.41
N ARG A 280 -6.10 -13.02 17.70
CA ARG A 280 -7.46 -12.76 18.19
C ARG A 280 -7.95 -11.36 17.81
N PHE A 281 -7.05 -10.36 17.85
CA PHE A 281 -7.41 -8.99 17.49
C PHE A 281 -7.71 -8.84 16.01
N LEU A 282 -6.99 -9.55 15.13
CA LEU A 282 -7.26 -9.57 13.70
C LEU A 282 -8.65 -10.14 13.40
N ASN A 283 -9.08 -11.14 14.17
CA ASN A 283 -10.35 -11.84 13.99
C ASN A 283 -11.56 -11.09 14.60
N GLU A 284 -11.35 -10.04 15.40
CA GLU A 284 -12.45 -9.23 15.96
C GLU A 284 -13.24 -8.45 14.90
N HIS A 285 -12.73 -8.37 13.67
CA HIS A 285 -13.29 -7.56 12.58
C HIS A 285 -13.88 -8.40 11.43
N ASN A 286 -13.78 -9.74 11.53
CA ASN A 286 -14.29 -10.69 10.54
C ASN A 286 -15.72 -11.13 10.84
#